data_f723e3f3993e062c64c2ebabf71010ec
#
_entry.id   f723e3f3993e062c64c2ebabf71010ec
#
_cell.length_a   1.000
_cell.length_b   1.000
_cell.length_c   1.000
_cell.angle_alpha   90.00
_cell.angle_beta   90.00
_cell.angle_gamma   90.00
#
_symmetry.space_group_name_H-M   'P 1'
#
loop_
_entity.id
_entity.type
_entity.pdbx_description
1 polymer ?
#
loop_
_entity_poly.entity_id
_entity_poly.type
_entity_poly.pdbx_seq_one_letter_code
_entity_poly.pdbx_strand_id
1 'polypeptide(L)'
;MKKINLLFGFIIMFSTSLLWSVSPGDTRNQRNLSSKEKEYLFPGTGFFKKNRDPLDDKQAKMWFFGAEQLEADGDPNDALSLYENFAKRRSDTRINRNNEVIQIGPESLFRAANLREKKGDWQKAFEHLRLIAEAYTDYDFERVAESLMRIAERLAKEKLPRKWGVVPRFRSGSQDRLRLNQIAGLARGPRFAPRALMALSEIALQDNKEEEAIDALERLTNLYPDNYLCEEAYFILAKIFDDRVAGPKYDQGATLKALNFYEDYLILFAESPPQSKHEELKDYKNRLIEAEERNLSAEAGRKKMRETLAASKVVVGEYVEKYGKYYLTHWRELGNRPALQFYNEAITIAPESEAAREAEKKVAELRNGNE
;
A
#
# COMPACT_ATOMS: atom_id res chain seq x y z
N MET A 1 63.11 0.65 -18.82
CA MET A 1 62.34 0.91 -17.60
C MET A 1 61.55 2.20 -17.80
N LYS A 2 60.28 2.08 -18.22
CA LYS A 2 59.37 3.21 -18.49
C LYS A 2 58.34 3.28 -17.38
N LYS A 3 58.26 4.41 -16.69
CA LYS A 3 57.25 4.75 -15.69
C LYS A 3 55.98 5.11 -16.43
N ILE A 4 54.87 4.46 -16.07
CA ILE A 4 53.50 4.81 -16.49
C ILE A 4 52.83 5.52 -15.32
N ASN A 5 52.56 6.82 -15.49
CA ASN A 5 51.74 7.62 -14.58
C ASN A 5 50.28 7.36 -14.91
N LEU A 6 49.54 6.86 -13.95
CA LEU A 6 48.06 6.77 -14.00
C LEU A 6 47.47 8.00 -13.32
N LEU A 7 46.89 8.89 -14.12
CA LEU A 7 46.10 10.02 -13.65
C LEU A 7 44.69 9.51 -13.26
N PHE A 8 44.37 9.51 -11.98
CA PHE A 8 42.99 9.33 -11.49
C PHE A 8 42.27 10.68 -11.52
N GLY A 9 41.37 10.84 -12.49
CA GLY A 9 40.46 11.96 -12.56
C GLY A 9 39.25 11.72 -11.61
N PHE A 10 39.21 12.49 -10.53
CA PHE A 10 38.04 12.56 -9.64
C PHE A 10 36.97 13.42 -10.31
N ILE A 11 35.89 12.79 -10.77
CA ILE A 11 34.66 13.48 -11.17
C ILE A 11 33.79 13.65 -9.92
N ILE A 12 33.78 14.85 -9.37
CA ILE A 12 32.81 15.26 -8.32
C ILE A 12 31.49 15.57 -9.02
N MET A 13 30.52 14.67 -8.91
CA MET A 13 29.12 14.98 -9.24
C MET A 13 28.49 15.79 -8.12
N PHE A 14 28.30 17.08 -8.34
CA PHE A 14 27.41 17.91 -7.54
C PHE A 14 25.96 17.50 -7.85
N SER A 15 25.32 16.78 -6.94
CA SER A 15 23.88 16.58 -6.95
C SER A 15 23.21 17.80 -6.32
N THR A 16 22.76 18.74 -7.14
CA THR A 16 21.84 19.80 -6.70
C THR A 16 20.44 19.18 -6.58
N SER A 17 20.05 18.87 -5.36
CA SER A 17 18.66 18.56 -4.99
C SER A 17 17.81 19.83 -5.11
N LEU A 18 17.09 19.98 -6.21
CA LEU A 18 16.01 20.93 -6.35
C LEU A 18 14.80 20.43 -5.52
N LEU A 19 14.66 20.96 -4.32
CA LEU A 19 13.44 20.89 -3.51
C LEU A 19 12.34 21.68 -4.25
N TRP A 20 11.45 20.98 -4.89
CA TRP A 20 10.18 21.56 -5.32
C TRP A 20 9.24 21.62 -4.12
N SER A 21 9.13 22.82 -3.53
CA SER A 21 8.05 23.15 -2.60
C SER A 21 6.76 23.26 -3.38
N VAL A 22 5.86 22.28 -3.24
CA VAL A 22 4.48 22.39 -3.71
C VAL A 22 3.72 23.23 -2.71
N SER A 23 3.40 24.47 -3.08
CA SER A 23 2.49 25.35 -2.34
C SER A 23 1.05 24.87 -2.52
N PRO A 24 0.25 24.67 -1.47
CA PRO A 24 -1.17 24.41 -1.60
C PRO A 24 -1.91 25.76 -1.78
N GLY A 25 -2.45 25.99 -2.96
CA GLY A 25 -3.35 27.11 -3.20
C GLY A 25 -3.06 27.90 -4.44
N ASP A 26 -3.47 27.40 -5.59
CA ASP A 26 -3.83 28.28 -6.72
C ASP A 26 -4.87 27.61 -7.62
N THR A 27 -6.13 27.69 -7.21
CA THR A 27 -7.29 27.38 -8.03
C THR A 27 -7.65 28.60 -8.90
N ARG A 28 -6.73 29.07 -9.74
CA ARG A 28 -7.00 30.05 -10.80
C ARG A 28 -5.94 29.95 -11.88
N ASN A 29 -6.20 29.10 -12.88
CA ASN A 29 -5.89 29.38 -14.28
C ASN A 29 -6.22 28.15 -15.13
N GLN A 30 -7.51 27.88 -15.31
CA GLN A 30 -7.96 27.28 -16.56
C GLN A 30 -7.80 28.36 -17.64
N ARG A 31 -6.59 28.67 -18.03
CA ARG A 31 -6.29 29.35 -19.26
C ARG A 31 -6.05 28.30 -20.32
N ASN A 32 -6.90 28.35 -21.35
CA ASN A 32 -6.66 27.84 -22.68
C ASN A 32 -5.24 27.39 -22.93
N LEU A 33 -4.97 26.11 -22.79
CA LEU A 33 -3.78 25.48 -23.34
C LEU A 33 -3.95 25.47 -24.86
N SER A 34 -3.64 26.61 -25.44
CA SER A 34 -3.43 26.70 -26.86
C SER A 34 -2.19 25.90 -27.19
N SER A 35 -2.39 24.86 -27.98
CA SER A 35 -1.48 24.35 -29.01
C SER A 35 0.03 24.57 -28.78
N LYS A 36 0.79 23.48 -28.63
CA LYS A 36 2.22 23.32 -28.84
C LYS A 36 3.14 23.26 -27.63
N GLU A 37 2.76 22.69 -26.54
CA GLU A 37 3.75 22.11 -25.63
C GLU A 37 4.03 20.68 -26.06
N LYS A 38 5.22 20.45 -26.61
CA LYS A 38 5.72 19.13 -26.96
C LYS A 38 6.07 18.42 -25.65
N GLU A 39 5.21 17.52 -25.21
CA GLU A 39 5.46 16.68 -24.05
C GLU A 39 6.48 15.59 -24.43
N TYR A 40 7.62 15.58 -23.77
CA TYR A 40 8.65 14.57 -23.98
C TYR A 40 8.31 13.27 -23.24
N LEU A 41 8.33 12.14 -23.92
CA LEU A 41 8.10 10.82 -23.33
C LEU A 41 9.12 10.49 -22.24
N PHE A 42 10.35 11.00 -22.41
CA PHE A 42 11.41 10.95 -21.42
C PHE A 42 12.21 12.26 -21.48
N PRO A 43 12.38 12.98 -20.35
CA PRO A 43 13.21 14.17 -20.31
C PRO A 43 14.62 13.86 -20.82
N GLY A 44 15.09 14.54 -21.86
CA GLY A 44 16.42 14.43 -22.40
C GLY A 44 16.65 13.42 -23.54
N THR A 45 15.65 12.65 -23.97
CA THR A 45 15.83 11.64 -25.03
C THR A 45 15.40 12.09 -26.44
N GLY A 46 14.79 13.27 -26.58
CA GLY A 46 14.34 13.78 -27.87
C GLY A 46 13.13 13.07 -28.50
N PHE A 47 12.56 12.07 -27.83
CA PHE A 47 11.33 11.41 -28.29
C PHE A 47 10.11 12.24 -27.90
N PHE A 48 9.44 12.79 -28.89
CA PHE A 48 8.24 13.60 -28.72
C PHE A 48 6.99 12.71 -28.74
N LYS A 49 6.15 12.83 -27.72
CA LYS A 49 4.77 12.39 -27.81
C LYS A 49 4.08 13.34 -28.76
N LYS A 50 3.68 12.87 -29.94
CA LYS A 50 2.94 13.68 -30.90
C LYS A 50 1.61 14.04 -30.24
N ASN A 51 1.47 15.29 -29.79
CA ASN A 51 0.19 15.82 -29.33
C ASN A 51 -0.77 15.71 -30.51
N ARG A 52 -1.66 14.71 -30.45
CA ARG A 52 -2.72 14.61 -31.45
C ARG A 52 -3.78 15.60 -31.02
N ASP A 53 -4.18 16.48 -31.97
CA ASP A 53 -5.29 17.39 -31.75
C ASP A 53 -6.53 16.65 -31.29
N PRO A 54 -7.39 17.25 -30.43
CA PRO A 54 -8.65 16.64 -30.02
C PRO A 54 -9.43 16.17 -31.25
N LEU A 55 -10.20 15.11 -31.06
CA LEU A 55 -11.00 14.56 -32.13
C LEU A 55 -12.13 15.55 -32.51
N ASP A 56 -12.30 15.80 -33.79
CA ASP A 56 -13.42 16.63 -34.28
C ASP A 56 -14.76 15.97 -33.96
N ASP A 57 -15.75 16.77 -33.59
CA ASP A 57 -17.11 16.33 -33.20
C ASP A 57 -17.77 15.42 -34.22
N LYS A 58 -17.64 15.73 -35.51
CA LYS A 58 -18.20 14.91 -36.59
C LYS A 58 -17.54 13.55 -36.65
N GLN A 59 -16.22 13.52 -36.54
CA GLN A 59 -15.44 12.27 -36.56
C GLN A 59 -15.71 11.44 -35.30
N ALA A 60 -15.81 12.09 -34.14
CA ALA A 60 -16.17 11.40 -32.89
C ALA A 60 -17.53 10.71 -32.97
N LYS A 61 -18.56 11.45 -33.46
CA LYS A 61 -19.90 10.90 -33.68
C LYS A 61 -19.90 9.76 -34.68
N MET A 62 -19.19 9.92 -35.80
CA MET A 62 -19.08 8.87 -36.82
C MET A 62 -18.47 7.60 -36.27
N TRP A 63 -17.38 7.68 -35.51
CA TRP A 63 -16.76 6.52 -34.92
C TRP A 63 -17.64 5.85 -33.85
N PHE A 64 -18.27 6.67 -33.01
CA PHE A 64 -19.12 6.18 -31.93
C PHE A 64 -20.35 5.44 -32.48
N PHE A 65 -21.11 6.06 -33.36
CA PHE A 65 -22.30 5.45 -33.95
C PHE A 65 -21.96 4.29 -34.88
N GLY A 66 -20.85 4.37 -35.61
CA GLY A 66 -20.36 3.24 -36.42
C GLY A 66 -19.97 2.05 -35.56
N ALA A 67 -19.34 2.27 -34.40
CA ALA A 67 -19.02 1.22 -33.47
C ALA A 67 -20.28 0.61 -32.80
N GLU A 68 -21.28 1.43 -32.45
CA GLU A 68 -22.57 0.94 -31.94
C GLU A 68 -23.29 0.04 -32.97
N GLN A 69 -23.27 0.44 -34.24
CA GLN A 69 -23.89 -0.34 -35.30
C GLN A 69 -23.17 -1.67 -35.50
N LEU A 70 -21.84 -1.68 -35.57
CA LEU A 70 -21.06 -2.92 -35.67
C LEU A 70 -21.25 -3.85 -34.47
N GLU A 71 -21.40 -3.29 -33.26
CA GLU A 71 -21.71 -4.09 -32.07
C GLU A 71 -23.10 -4.71 -32.16
N ALA A 72 -24.09 -3.99 -32.69
CA ALA A 72 -25.44 -4.49 -32.92
C ALA A 72 -25.52 -5.54 -34.05
N ASP A 73 -24.70 -5.38 -35.09
CA ASP A 73 -24.60 -6.30 -36.24
C ASP A 73 -23.84 -7.62 -35.88
N GLY A 74 -23.25 -7.67 -34.68
CA GLY A 74 -22.55 -8.86 -34.18
C GLY A 74 -21.05 -8.91 -34.54
N ASP A 75 -20.46 -7.76 -34.91
CA ASP A 75 -19.04 -7.61 -35.24
C ASP A 75 -18.26 -6.86 -34.13
N PRO A 76 -18.11 -7.46 -32.91
CA PRO A 76 -17.50 -6.80 -31.77
C PRO A 76 -16.00 -6.50 -31.95
N ASN A 77 -15.33 -7.14 -32.92
CA ASN A 77 -13.92 -6.87 -33.22
C ASN A 77 -13.73 -5.53 -33.92
N ASP A 78 -14.58 -5.26 -34.90
CA ASP A 78 -14.53 -4.02 -35.67
C ASP A 78 -15.06 -2.85 -34.83
N ALA A 79 -16.13 -3.09 -34.04
CA ALA A 79 -16.62 -2.14 -33.05
C ALA A 79 -15.51 -1.73 -32.06
N LEU A 80 -14.77 -2.72 -31.52
CA LEU A 80 -13.67 -2.49 -30.59
C LEU A 80 -12.57 -1.62 -31.22
N SER A 81 -12.24 -1.87 -32.50
CA SER A 81 -11.22 -1.07 -33.20
C SER A 81 -11.60 0.41 -33.30
N LEU A 82 -12.89 0.70 -33.54
CA LEU A 82 -13.38 2.07 -33.55
C LEU A 82 -13.40 2.69 -32.16
N TYR A 83 -13.86 1.99 -31.12
CA TYR A 83 -13.83 2.49 -29.74
C TYR A 83 -12.42 2.75 -29.26
N GLU A 84 -11.44 1.93 -29.58
CA GLU A 84 -10.05 2.09 -29.16
C GLU A 84 -9.35 3.30 -29.81
N ASN A 85 -9.90 3.87 -30.87
CA ASN A 85 -9.35 5.12 -31.41
C ASN A 85 -9.49 6.28 -30.43
N PHE A 86 -10.47 6.23 -29.52
CA PHE A 86 -10.62 7.24 -28.46
C PHE A 86 -9.52 7.14 -27.38
N ALA A 87 -8.84 6.01 -27.25
CA ALA A 87 -7.64 5.91 -26.42
C ALA A 87 -6.43 6.65 -27.00
N LYS A 88 -6.43 6.86 -28.33
CA LYS A 88 -5.35 7.57 -29.03
C LYS A 88 -5.60 9.08 -29.14
N ARG A 89 -6.86 9.49 -29.08
CA ARG A 89 -7.29 10.90 -29.25
C ARG A 89 -8.45 11.20 -28.33
N ARG A 90 -8.27 12.19 -27.45
CA ARG A 90 -9.32 12.64 -26.52
C ARG A 90 -10.50 13.24 -27.31
N SER A 91 -11.72 12.97 -26.85
CA SER A 91 -12.92 13.60 -27.35
C SER A 91 -13.79 14.06 -26.20
N ASP A 92 -14.15 15.35 -26.21
CA ASP A 92 -15.06 15.95 -25.23
C ASP A 92 -16.48 16.09 -25.78
N THR A 93 -16.76 15.49 -26.97
CA THR A 93 -18.04 15.51 -27.65
C THR A 93 -19.15 14.91 -26.80
N ARG A 94 -20.28 15.61 -26.69
CA ARG A 94 -21.47 15.17 -25.95
C ARG A 94 -22.65 14.99 -26.93
N ILE A 95 -23.47 14.00 -26.65
CA ILE A 95 -24.73 13.76 -27.37
C ILE A 95 -25.86 13.61 -26.36
N ASN A 96 -27.07 14.05 -26.75
CA ASN A 96 -28.27 13.84 -25.95
C ASN A 96 -29.02 12.62 -26.52
N ARG A 97 -29.26 11.62 -25.65
CA ARG A 97 -30.05 10.43 -25.98
C ARG A 97 -31.00 10.14 -24.80
N ASN A 98 -32.29 10.08 -25.06
CA ASN A 98 -33.31 9.77 -24.04
C ASN A 98 -33.23 10.68 -22.79
N ASN A 99 -33.02 11.97 -22.96
CA ASN A 99 -32.80 12.97 -21.89
C ASN A 99 -31.52 12.79 -21.06
N GLU A 100 -30.63 11.91 -21.46
CA GLU A 100 -29.33 11.77 -20.85
C GLU A 100 -28.22 12.34 -21.72
N VAL A 101 -27.26 13.03 -21.11
CA VAL A 101 -26.08 13.56 -21.80
C VAL A 101 -24.96 12.49 -21.74
N ILE A 102 -24.67 11.90 -22.91
CA ILE A 102 -23.60 10.92 -23.04
C ILE A 102 -22.34 11.63 -23.54
N GLN A 103 -21.23 11.43 -22.80
CA GLN A 103 -19.91 11.84 -23.23
C GLN A 103 -19.30 10.72 -24.10
N ILE A 104 -19.12 10.99 -25.40
CA ILE A 104 -18.69 9.96 -26.36
C ILE A 104 -17.32 9.38 -26.04
N GLY A 105 -16.34 10.22 -25.65
CA GLY A 105 -14.98 9.78 -25.37
C GLY A 105 -14.89 8.71 -24.29
N PRO A 106 -15.29 9.01 -23.05
CA PRO A 106 -15.23 8.04 -21.95
C PRO A 106 -16.20 6.87 -22.15
N GLU A 107 -17.40 7.07 -22.70
CA GLU A 107 -18.34 5.97 -22.98
C GLU A 107 -17.76 4.99 -24.00
N SER A 108 -17.07 5.47 -25.04
CA SER A 108 -16.38 4.61 -26.01
C SER A 108 -15.30 3.75 -25.35
N LEU A 109 -14.50 4.37 -24.49
CA LEU A 109 -13.45 3.66 -23.75
C LEU A 109 -14.03 2.65 -22.76
N PHE A 110 -15.16 2.99 -22.13
CA PHE A 110 -15.86 2.06 -21.24
C PHE A 110 -16.39 0.83 -21.97
N ARG A 111 -16.98 1.04 -23.15
CA ARG A 111 -17.42 -0.08 -24.02
C ARG A 111 -16.25 -0.89 -24.55
N ALA A 112 -15.15 -0.23 -24.94
CA ALA A 112 -13.92 -0.93 -25.31
C ALA A 112 -13.40 -1.81 -24.17
N ALA A 113 -13.42 -1.30 -22.93
CA ALA A 113 -13.03 -2.08 -21.75
C ALA A 113 -13.93 -3.32 -21.57
N ASN A 114 -15.25 -3.17 -21.70
CA ASN A 114 -16.20 -4.28 -21.59
C ASN A 114 -15.98 -5.32 -22.69
N LEU A 115 -15.71 -4.90 -23.93
CA LEU A 115 -15.42 -5.83 -25.03
C LEU A 115 -14.07 -6.56 -24.82
N ARG A 116 -13.05 -5.87 -24.27
CA ARG A 116 -11.79 -6.51 -23.89
C ARG A 116 -11.96 -7.50 -22.75
N GLU A 117 -12.78 -7.18 -21.77
CA GLU A 117 -13.13 -8.05 -20.65
C GLU A 117 -13.81 -9.35 -21.16
N LYS A 118 -14.80 -9.24 -22.06
CA LYS A 118 -15.47 -10.39 -22.69
C LYS A 118 -14.48 -11.27 -23.47
N LYS A 119 -13.43 -10.69 -24.04
CA LYS A 119 -12.35 -11.42 -24.73
C LYS A 119 -11.28 -12.01 -23.80
N GLY A 120 -11.36 -11.75 -22.49
CA GLY A 120 -10.34 -12.14 -21.52
C GLY A 120 -9.06 -11.30 -21.54
N ASP A 121 -9.06 -10.15 -22.24
CA ASP A 121 -7.92 -9.22 -22.28
C ASP A 121 -8.05 -8.18 -21.16
N TRP A 122 -7.99 -8.69 -19.91
CA TRP A 122 -8.19 -7.92 -18.69
C TRP A 122 -7.20 -6.76 -18.55
N GLN A 123 -5.99 -6.95 -19.06
CA GLN A 123 -4.95 -5.93 -18.97
C GLN A 123 -5.30 -4.69 -19.79
N LYS A 124 -5.75 -4.87 -21.03
CA LYS A 124 -6.18 -3.72 -21.85
C LYS A 124 -7.48 -3.12 -21.36
N ALA A 125 -8.40 -3.93 -20.83
CA ALA A 125 -9.60 -3.44 -20.18
C ALA A 125 -9.26 -2.49 -19.03
N PHE A 126 -8.33 -2.87 -18.17
CA PHE A 126 -7.84 -2.03 -17.08
C PHE A 126 -7.25 -0.71 -17.59
N GLU A 127 -6.41 -0.73 -18.63
CA GLU A 127 -5.79 0.47 -19.19
C GLU A 127 -6.81 1.45 -19.77
N HIS A 128 -7.87 0.96 -20.41
CA HIS A 128 -8.95 1.84 -20.91
C HIS A 128 -9.72 2.50 -19.76
N LEU A 129 -10.07 1.76 -18.72
CA LEU A 129 -10.75 2.30 -17.54
C LEU A 129 -9.87 3.29 -16.78
N ARG A 130 -8.57 2.99 -16.64
CA ARG A 130 -7.60 3.91 -16.03
C ARG A 130 -7.53 5.23 -16.79
N LEU A 131 -7.50 5.17 -18.13
CA LEU A 131 -7.48 6.35 -18.97
C LEU A 131 -8.76 7.21 -18.78
N ILE A 132 -9.92 6.58 -18.58
CA ILE A 132 -11.15 7.32 -18.24
C ILE A 132 -10.97 8.05 -16.90
N ALA A 133 -10.53 7.35 -15.87
CA ALA A 133 -10.36 7.92 -14.53
C ALA A 133 -9.35 9.09 -14.50
N GLU A 134 -8.31 9.02 -15.33
CA GLU A 134 -7.28 10.07 -15.42
C GLU A 134 -7.68 11.28 -16.30
N ALA A 135 -8.40 11.02 -17.39
CA ALA A 135 -8.64 12.03 -18.41
C ALA A 135 -10.04 12.65 -18.38
N TYR A 136 -11.04 11.98 -17.81
CA TYR A 136 -12.45 12.37 -17.86
C TYR A 136 -13.06 12.42 -16.46
N THR A 137 -12.78 13.48 -15.72
CA THR A 137 -13.21 13.67 -14.32
C THR A 137 -14.74 13.83 -14.16
N ASP A 138 -15.43 14.23 -15.22
CA ASP A 138 -16.88 14.47 -15.22
C ASP A 138 -17.70 13.22 -15.59
N TYR A 139 -17.03 12.10 -15.88
CA TYR A 139 -17.71 10.84 -16.19
C TYR A 139 -18.06 10.09 -14.90
N ASP A 140 -18.99 9.12 -14.95
CA ASP A 140 -19.40 8.31 -13.80
C ASP A 140 -18.19 7.55 -13.21
N PHE A 141 -17.54 8.22 -12.27
CA PHE A 141 -16.33 7.73 -11.64
C PHE A 141 -16.56 6.46 -10.83
N GLU A 142 -17.72 6.33 -10.18
CA GLU A 142 -18.01 5.18 -9.34
C GLU A 142 -18.08 3.89 -10.16
N ARG A 143 -18.78 3.95 -11.30
CA ARG A 143 -18.85 2.85 -12.27
C ARG A 143 -17.49 2.42 -12.80
N VAL A 144 -16.63 3.41 -13.07
CA VAL A 144 -15.25 3.15 -13.54
C VAL A 144 -14.39 2.52 -12.43
N ALA A 145 -14.45 3.07 -11.22
CA ALA A 145 -13.67 2.59 -10.07
C ALA A 145 -14.07 1.15 -9.67
N GLU A 146 -15.37 0.83 -9.70
CA GLU A 146 -15.85 -0.53 -9.45
C GLU A 146 -15.33 -1.52 -10.49
N SER A 147 -15.35 -1.13 -11.78
CA SER A 147 -14.82 -1.96 -12.85
C SER A 147 -13.31 -2.15 -12.76
N LEU A 148 -12.56 -1.07 -12.42
CA LEU A 148 -11.11 -1.14 -12.16
C LEU A 148 -10.79 -2.11 -11.03
N MET A 149 -11.51 -2.02 -9.91
CA MET A 149 -11.29 -2.87 -8.75
C MET A 149 -11.58 -4.33 -9.07
N ARG A 150 -12.73 -4.63 -9.70
CA ARG A 150 -13.11 -5.98 -10.14
C ARG A 150 -12.05 -6.61 -11.06
N ILE A 151 -11.53 -5.84 -12.04
CA ILE A 151 -10.49 -6.33 -12.95
C ILE A 151 -9.18 -6.55 -12.21
N ALA A 152 -8.77 -5.65 -11.32
CA ALA A 152 -7.55 -5.81 -10.55
C ALA A 152 -7.59 -7.04 -9.64
N GLU A 153 -8.68 -7.24 -8.91
CA GLU A 153 -8.90 -8.45 -8.09
C GLU A 153 -8.90 -9.73 -8.93
N ARG A 154 -9.52 -9.68 -10.11
CA ARG A 154 -9.49 -10.82 -11.05
C ARG A 154 -8.09 -11.14 -11.52
N LEU A 155 -7.33 -10.12 -11.94
CA LEU A 155 -5.95 -10.28 -12.38
C LEU A 155 -5.04 -10.80 -11.26
N ALA A 156 -5.25 -10.36 -10.03
CA ALA A 156 -4.50 -10.83 -8.87
C ALA A 156 -4.74 -12.31 -8.57
N LYS A 157 -5.99 -12.79 -8.75
CA LYS A 157 -6.39 -14.19 -8.51
C LYS A 157 -6.09 -15.12 -9.67
N GLU A 158 -5.80 -14.62 -10.87
CA GLU A 158 -5.64 -15.42 -12.07
C GLU A 158 -4.31 -16.19 -12.07
N LYS A 159 -4.41 -17.52 -12.08
CA LYS A 159 -3.24 -18.40 -12.29
C LYS A 159 -2.85 -18.35 -13.75
N LEU A 160 -1.62 -17.93 -14.07
CA LEU A 160 -1.12 -17.90 -15.43
C LEU A 160 -1.08 -19.31 -16.05
N PRO A 161 -1.52 -19.48 -17.31
CA PRO A 161 -1.41 -20.75 -18.01
C PRO A 161 0.06 -21.15 -18.15
N ARG A 162 0.34 -22.45 -18.05
CA ARG A 162 1.69 -22.99 -18.25
C ARG A 162 2.17 -22.72 -19.68
N LYS A 163 3.37 -22.20 -19.83
CA LYS A 163 4.01 -22.04 -21.14
C LYS A 163 4.39 -23.43 -21.64
N TRP A 164 3.91 -23.81 -22.84
CA TRP A 164 4.09 -25.13 -23.44
C TRP A 164 3.60 -26.32 -22.59
N GLY A 165 2.63 -26.09 -21.70
CA GLY A 165 2.05 -27.15 -20.86
C GLY A 165 2.94 -27.66 -19.73
N VAL A 166 4.23 -27.37 -19.71
CA VAL A 166 5.21 -27.93 -18.76
C VAL A 166 5.87 -26.86 -17.88
N VAL A 167 6.24 -25.71 -18.46
CA VAL A 167 6.98 -24.66 -17.73
C VAL A 167 6.03 -23.72 -16.98
N PRO A 168 6.09 -23.63 -15.63
CA PRO A 168 5.29 -22.67 -14.89
C PRO A 168 5.67 -21.25 -15.33
N ARG A 169 4.68 -20.43 -15.67
CA ARG A 169 4.89 -18.99 -15.79
C ARG A 169 4.86 -18.40 -14.40
N PHE A 170 5.98 -17.91 -13.94
CA PHE A 170 6.04 -17.08 -12.73
C PHE A 170 5.51 -15.69 -13.10
N ARG A 171 4.41 -15.29 -12.49
CA ARG A 171 3.93 -13.92 -12.54
C ARG A 171 4.52 -13.22 -11.33
N SER A 172 5.26 -12.17 -11.57
CA SER A 172 5.60 -11.24 -10.50
C SER A 172 4.35 -10.46 -10.13
N GLY A 173 3.95 -10.45 -8.87
CA GLY A 173 2.85 -9.63 -8.36
C GLY A 173 3.07 -8.12 -8.54
N SER A 174 4.24 -7.69 -9.03
CA SER A 174 4.60 -6.28 -9.20
C SER A 174 3.60 -5.48 -10.03
N GLN A 175 3.07 -6.06 -11.12
CA GLN A 175 2.06 -5.38 -11.95
C GLN A 175 0.71 -5.27 -11.24
N ASP A 176 0.35 -6.27 -10.46
CA ASP A 176 -0.92 -6.26 -9.71
C ASP A 176 -0.84 -5.28 -8.55
N ARG A 177 0.30 -5.24 -7.84
CA ARG A 177 0.57 -4.22 -6.82
C ARG A 177 0.53 -2.81 -7.41
N LEU A 178 1.14 -2.60 -8.59
CA LEU A 178 1.10 -1.32 -9.28
C LEU A 178 -0.33 -0.88 -9.60
N ARG A 179 -1.17 -1.79 -10.13
CA ARG A 179 -2.58 -1.50 -10.45
C ARG A 179 -3.38 -1.14 -9.20
N LEU A 180 -3.25 -1.92 -8.13
CA LEU A 180 -3.94 -1.66 -6.87
C LEU A 180 -3.51 -0.33 -6.25
N ASN A 181 -2.22 -0.02 -6.29
CA ASN A 181 -1.72 1.28 -5.84
C ASN A 181 -2.26 2.45 -6.70
N GLN A 182 -2.39 2.26 -8.02
CA GLN A 182 -3.03 3.24 -8.91
C GLN A 182 -4.51 3.44 -8.54
N ILE A 183 -5.26 2.36 -8.26
CA ILE A 183 -6.66 2.46 -7.83
C ILE A 183 -6.76 3.22 -6.51
N ALA A 184 -5.92 2.89 -5.53
CA ALA A 184 -5.90 3.61 -4.24
C ALA A 184 -5.60 5.10 -4.40
N GLY A 185 -4.77 5.46 -5.40
CA GLY A 185 -4.47 6.86 -5.73
C GLY A 185 -5.57 7.59 -6.51
N LEU A 186 -6.27 6.89 -7.39
CA LEU A 186 -7.34 7.45 -8.23
C LEU A 186 -8.68 7.49 -7.48
N ALA A 187 -9.08 6.37 -6.88
CA ALA A 187 -10.36 6.19 -6.20
C ALA A 187 -10.22 6.38 -4.69
N ARG A 188 -9.86 7.59 -4.26
CA ARG A 188 -9.56 7.95 -2.86
C ARG A 188 -10.75 7.89 -1.90
N GLY A 189 -11.91 7.44 -2.37
CA GLY A 189 -13.10 7.30 -1.53
C GLY A 189 -13.02 6.10 -0.58
N PRO A 190 -13.85 6.10 0.51
CA PRO A 190 -13.85 5.06 1.53
C PRO A 190 -14.35 3.70 1.02
N ARG A 191 -14.91 3.64 -0.20
CA ARG A 191 -15.42 2.41 -0.81
C ARG A 191 -14.33 1.58 -1.50
N PHE A 192 -13.41 2.21 -2.24
CA PHE A 192 -12.47 1.53 -3.13
C PHE A 192 -11.03 1.53 -2.62
N ALA A 193 -10.54 2.68 -2.14
CA ALA A 193 -9.15 2.79 -1.71
C ALA A 193 -8.79 1.84 -0.55
N PRO A 194 -9.60 1.66 0.50
CA PRO A 194 -9.32 0.70 1.56
C PRO A 194 -9.18 -0.73 1.04
N ARG A 195 -10.10 -1.16 0.17
CA ARG A 195 -10.06 -2.49 -0.46
C ARG A 195 -8.81 -2.68 -1.33
N ALA A 196 -8.45 -1.65 -2.10
CA ALA A 196 -7.24 -1.70 -2.93
C ALA A 196 -5.96 -1.76 -2.08
N LEU A 197 -5.89 -1.03 -0.97
CA LEU A 197 -4.76 -1.04 -0.06
C LEU A 197 -4.65 -2.39 0.67
N MET A 198 -5.75 -2.98 1.13
CA MET A 198 -5.77 -4.31 1.73
C MET A 198 -5.29 -5.37 0.73
N ALA A 199 -5.87 -5.42 -0.48
CA ALA A 199 -5.43 -6.35 -1.51
C ALA A 199 -3.97 -6.14 -1.94
N LEU A 200 -3.48 -4.89 -1.94
CA LEU A 200 -2.07 -4.57 -2.18
C LEU A 200 -1.16 -5.18 -1.11
N SER A 201 -1.54 -5.05 0.16
CA SER A 201 -0.77 -5.62 1.28
C SER A 201 -0.70 -7.14 1.21
N GLU A 202 -1.81 -7.81 0.91
CA GLU A 202 -1.86 -9.28 0.75
C GLU A 202 -0.90 -9.77 -0.34
N ILE A 203 -0.94 -9.14 -1.53
CA ILE A 203 -0.04 -9.52 -2.63
C ILE A 203 1.42 -9.21 -2.28
N ALA A 204 1.67 -8.10 -1.59
CA ALA A 204 3.01 -7.73 -1.16
C ALA A 204 3.58 -8.75 -0.17
N LEU A 205 2.78 -9.24 0.78
CA LEU A 205 3.18 -10.30 1.71
C LEU A 205 3.45 -11.64 0.98
N GLN A 206 2.60 -12.02 0.03
CA GLN A 206 2.80 -13.23 -0.79
C GLN A 206 4.11 -13.17 -1.61
N ASP A 207 4.50 -11.96 -2.04
CA ASP A 207 5.74 -11.71 -2.78
C ASP A 207 6.97 -11.45 -1.89
N ASN A 208 6.84 -11.60 -0.56
CA ASN A 208 7.87 -11.27 0.46
C ASN A 208 8.32 -9.80 0.37
N LYS A 209 7.39 -8.88 0.09
CA LYS A 209 7.60 -7.43 0.04
C LYS A 209 6.97 -6.76 1.26
N GLU A 210 7.49 -7.11 2.44
CA GLU A 210 6.94 -6.65 3.72
C GLU A 210 6.84 -5.14 3.84
N GLU A 211 7.85 -4.38 3.35
CA GLU A 211 7.83 -2.91 3.43
C GLU A 211 6.69 -2.30 2.59
N GLU A 212 6.40 -2.89 1.41
CA GLU A 212 5.26 -2.44 0.60
C GLU A 212 3.93 -2.79 1.29
N ALA A 213 3.85 -3.92 1.99
CA ALA A 213 2.68 -4.30 2.76
C ALA A 213 2.45 -3.37 3.95
N ILE A 214 3.51 -3.04 4.70
CA ILE A 214 3.46 -2.09 5.82
C ILE A 214 2.98 -0.72 5.33
N ASP A 215 3.58 -0.17 4.24
CA ASP A 215 3.15 1.10 3.66
C ASP A 215 1.65 1.10 3.31
N ALA A 216 1.18 0.03 2.66
CA ALA A 216 -0.23 -0.08 2.27
C ALA A 216 -1.17 -0.13 3.50
N LEU A 217 -0.82 -0.91 4.53
CA LEU A 217 -1.61 -1.04 5.75
C LEU A 217 -1.58 0.23 6.60
N GLU A 218 -0.42 0.89 6.75
CA GLU A 218 -0.32 2.18 7.43
C GLU A 218 -1.12 3.27 6.70
N ARG A 219 -1.12 3.29 5.37
CA ARG A 219 -1.98 4.19 4.60
C ARG A 219 -3.46 3.89 4.81
N LEU A 220 -3.85 2.62 4.89
CA LEU A 220 -5.22 2.22 5.17
C LEU A 220 -5.67 2.74 6.54
N THR A 221 -4.90 2.46 7.59
CA THR A 221 -5.24 2.84 8.96
C THR A 221 -5.21 4.35 9.20
N ASN A 222 -4.28 5.07 8.57
CA ASN A 222 -4.12 6.52 8.74
C ASN A 222 -5.13 7.35 7.92
N LEU A 223 -5.45 6.91 6.69
CA LEU A 223 -6.34 7.68 5.80
C LEU A 223 -7.81 7.31 5.95
N TYR A 224 -8.11 6.09 6.43
CA TYR A 224 -9.46 5.55 6.53
C TYR A 224 -9.72 4.90 7.88
N PRO A 225 -9.48 5.58 9.03
CA PRO A 225 -9.53 4.96 10.35
C PRO A 225 -10.89 4.35 10.71
N ASP A 226 -11.98 4.89 10.15
CA ASP A 226 -13.34 4.41 10.39
C ASP A 226 -13.73 3.22 9.49
N ASN A 227 -12.82 2.73 8.65
CA ASN A 227 -13.13 1.62 7.74
C ASN A 227 -13.00 0.28 8.48
N TYR A 228 -13.96 -0.62 8.26
CA TYR A 228 -14.00 -1.94 8.91
C TYR A 228 -12.74 -2.81 8.63
N LEU A 229 -12.04 -2.56 7.51
CA LEU A 229 -10.78 -3.26 7.18
C LEU A 229 -9.62 -2.86 8.09
N CYS A 230 -9.73 -1.77 8.85
CA CYS A 230 -8.70 -1.37 9.79
C CYS A 230 -8.50 -2.39 10.91
N GLU A 231 -9.56 -3.09 11.33
CA GLU A 231 -9.48 -4.18 12.32
C GLU A 231 -8.44 -5.22 11.88
N GLU A 232 -8.55 -5.71 10.66
CA GLU A 232 -7.62 -6.70 10.11
C GLU A 232 -6.23 -6.09 9.83
N ALA A 233 -6.19 -4.84 9.36
CA ALA A 233 -4.93 -4.15 9.05
C ALA A 233 -4.03 -3.98 10.27
N TYR A 234 -4.57 -3.57 11.42
CA TYR A 234 -3.82 -3.46 12.68
C TYR A 234 -3.28 -4.82 13.13
N PHE A 235 -4.09 -5.87 13.02
CA PHE A 235 -3.65 -7.22 13.38
C PHE A 235 -2.53 -7.72 12.47
N ILE A 236 -2.62 -7.50 11.15
CA ILE A 236 -1.57 -7.88 10.20
C ILE A 236 -0.28 -7.10 10.49
N LEU A 237 -0.35 -5.79 10.75
CA LEU A 237 0.81 -4.99 11.13
C LEU A 237 1.48 -5.54 12.39
N ALA A 238 0.69 -5.87 13.42
CA ALA A 238 1.22 -6.48 14.64
C ALA A 238 1.97 -7.78 14.33
N LYS A 239 1.41 -8.65 13.48
CA LYS A 239 2.04 -9.92 13.07
C LYS A 239 3.33 -9.70 12.29
N ILE A 240 3.37 -8.78 11.34
CA ILE A 240 4.59 -8.49 10.57
C ILE A 240 5.73 -8.09 11.51
N PHE A 241 5.46 -7.21 12.48
CA PHE A 241 6.49 -6.79 13.44
C PHE A 241 6.82 -7.88 14.47
N ASP A 242 5.86 -8.73 14.89
CA ASP A 242 6.11 -9.90 15.74
C ASP A 242 7.08 -10.88 15.05
N ASP A 243 6.89 -11.16 13.76
CA ASP A 243 7.76 -12.05 12.98
C ASP A 243 9.20 -11.50 12.84
N ARG A 244 9.40 -10.19 12.97
CA ARG A 244 10.72 -9.54 12.97
C ARG A 244 11.44 -9.59 14.33
N VAL A 245 10.78 -10.04 15.39
CA VAL A 245 11.36 -10.07 16.74
C VAL A 245 12.44 -11.13 16.84
N ALA A 246 13.68 -10.70 16.99
CA ALA A 246 14.83 -11.61 17.10
C ALA A 246 15.08 -12.11 18.54
N GLY A 247 14.42 -11.54 19.55
CA GLY A 247 14.52 -11.92 20.95
C GLY A 247 15.09 -10.83 21.86
N PRO A 248 15.20 -11.11 23.19
CA PRO A 248 15.51 -10.08 24.20
C PRO A 248 16.93 -9.51 24.13
N LYS A 249 17.87 -10.20 23.47
CA LYS A 249 19.27 -9.78 23.36
C LYS A 249 19.54 -8.87 22.14
N TYR A 250 18.54 -8.67 21.28
CA TYR A 250 18.65 -7.93 20.03
C TYR A 250 17.92 -6.58 20.12
N ASP A 251 17.87 -5.87 19.01
CA ASP A 251 17.13 -4.62 18.93
C ASP A 251 15.63 -4.80 19.24
N GLN A 252 15.10 -3.95 20.11
CA GLN A 252 13.72 -4.02 20.57
C GLN A 252 12.75 -3.15 19.76
N GLY A 253 13.22 -2.56 18.66
CA GLY A 253 12.38 -1.71 17.82
C GLY A 253 11.17 -2.46 17.23
N ALA A 254 11.39 -3.70 16.74
CA ALA A 254 10.31 -4.55 16.25
C ALA A 254 9.38 -4.99 17.38
N THR A 255 9.93 -5.36 18.55
CA THR A 255 9.15 -5.76 19.74
C THR A 255 8.21 -4.64 20.19
N LEU A 256 8.70 -3.40 20.27
CA LEU A 256 7.89 -2.24 20.64
C LEU A 256 6.80 -1.94 19.60
N LYS A 257 7.13 -2.01 18.32
CA LYS A 257 6.12 -1.81 17.26
C LYS A 257 5.04 -2.87 17.28
N ALA A 258 5.42 -4.16 17.42
CA ALA A 258 4.46 -5.24 17.54
C ALA A 258 3.56 -5.07 18.77
N LEU A 259 4.16 -4.71 19.93
CA LEU A 259 3.41 -4.45 21.15
C LEU A 259 2.39 -3.33 20.96
N ASN A 260 2.81 -2.19 20.39
CA ASN A 260 1.92 -1.06 20.15
C ASN A 260 0.76 -1.45 19.23
N PHE A 261 1.01 -2.15 18.12
CA PHE A 261 -0.05 -2.57 17.20
C PHE A 261 -1.01 -3.59 17.84
N TYR A 262 -0.52 -4.52 18.69
CA TYR A 262 -1.39 -5.41 19.45
C TYR A 262 -2.23 -4.66 20.48
N GLU A 263 -1.66 -3.69 21.19
CA GLU A 263 -2.38 -2.86 22.16
C GLU A 263 -3.42 -1.98 21.47
N ASP A 264 -3.04 -1.30 20.38
CA ASP A 264 -3.97 -0.50 19.58
C ASP A 264 -5.12 -1.36 19.04
N TYR A 265 -4.83 -2.55 18.51
CA TYR A 265 -5.84 -3.50 18.05
C TYR A 265 -6.83 -3.86 19.16
N LEU A 266 -6.35 -4.26 20.32
CA LEU A 266 -7.18 -4.68 21.45
C LEU A 266 -8.00 -3.54 22.07
N ILE A 267 -7.53 -2.29 21.95
CA ILE A 267 -8.23 -1.10 22.43
C ILE A 267 -9.28 -0.63 21.42
N LEU A 268 -8.89 -0.50 20.15
CA LEU A 268 -9.73 0.07 19.11
C LEU A 268 -10.82 -0.90 18.65
N PHE A 269 -10.55 -2.21 18.67
CA PHE A 269 -11.42 -3.25 18.16
C PHE A 269 -11.81 -4.26 19.24
N ALA A 270 -11.95 -3.81 20.50
CA ALA A 270 -12.50 -4.61 21.60
C ALA A 270 -13.87 -5.21 21.22
N GLU A 271 -14.65 -4.46 20.45
CA GLU A 271 -15.85 -4.92 19.76
C GLU A 271 -15.64 -4.70 18.25
N SER A 272 -15.90 -5.75 17.46
CA SER A 272 -15.79 -5.63 16.01
C SER A 272 -16.74 -4.57 15.45
N PRO A 273 -16.28 -3.75 14.49
CA PRO A 273 -17.12 -2.73 13.88
C PRO A 273 -18.41 -3.29 13.29
N PRO A 274 -19.54 -2.54 13.32
CA PRO A 274 -20.78 -2.97 12.74
C PRO A 274 -20.68 -3.17 11.22
N GLN A 275 -21.64 -3.89 10.65
CA GLN A 275 -21.66 -4.11 9.20
C GLN A 275 -21.64 -2.79 8.43
N SER A 276 -20.69 -2.66 7.51
CA SER A 276 -20.59 -1.52 6.61
C SER A 276 -21.65 -1.58 5.51
N LYS A 277 -22.05 -0.42 4.96
CA LYS A 277 -23.00 -0.34 3.83
C LYS A 277 -22.52 -1.06 2.57
N HIS A 278 -21.22 -1.24 2.43
CA HIS A 278 -20.58 -1.85 1.26
C HIS A 278 -20.02 -3.26 1.55
N GLU A 279 -20.32 -3.80 2.73
CA GLU A 279 -19.91 -5.15 3.16
C GLU A 279 -21.08 -6.11 3.00
N GLU A 280 -20.87 -7.25 2.32
CA GLU A 280 -21.89 -8.28 2.21
C GLU A 280 -22.14 -8.94 3.58
N LEU A 281 -23.39 -9.34 3.85
CA LEU A 281 -23.75 -9.98 5.12
C LEU A 281 -22.95 -11.25 5.40
N LYS A 282 -22.56 -11.97 4.35
CA LYS A 282 -21.73 -13.17 4.48
C LYS A 282 -20.33 -12.81 4.96
N ASP A 283 -19.73 -11.77 4.38
CA ASP A 283 -18.38 -11.32 4.71
C ASP A 283 -18.35 -10.75 6.13
N TYR A 284 -19.39 -9.99 6.52
CA TYR A 284 -19.55 -9.52 7.89
C TYR A 284 -19.61 -10.67 8.91
N LYS A 285 -20.38 -11.73 8.65
CA LYS A 285 -20.45 -12.90 9.55
C LYS A 285 -19.11 -13.63 9.64
N ASN A 286 -18.42 -13.81 8.54
CA ASN A 286 -17.09 -14.42 8.53
C ASN A 286 -16.10 -13.58 9.33
N ARG A 287 -16.13 -12.26 9.15
CA ARG A 287 -15.27 -11.33 9.89
C ARG A 287 -15.49 -11.40 11.40
N LEU A 288 -16.74 -11.54 11.86
CA LEU A 288 -17.05 -11.71 13.30
C LEU A 288 -16.45 -12.99 13.88
N ILE A 289 -16.51 -14.10 13.15
CA ILE A 289 -15.91 -15.38 13.58
C ILE A 289 -14.40 -15.25 13.67
N GLU A 290 -13.78 -14.68 12.65
CA GLU A 290 -12.34 -14.47 12.59
C GLU A 290 -11.85 -13.45 13.63
N ALA A 291 -12.67 -12.47 14.00
CA ALA A 291 -12.34 -11.46 15.00
C ALA A 291 -12.11 -12.08 16.39
N GLU A 292 -12.88 -13.09 16.78
CA GLU A 292 -12.69 -13.79 18.05
C GLU A 292 -11.35 -14.50 18.08
N GLU A 293 -10.97 -15.19 17.00
CA GLU A 293 -9.65 -15.85 16.88
C GLU A 293 -8.50 -14.82 16.86
N ARG A 294 -8.70 -13.69 16.18
CA ARG A 294 -7.73 -12.58 16.16
C ARG A 294 -7.55 -11.98 17.55
N ASN A 295 -8.62 -11.76 18.31
CA ASN A 295 -8.54 -11.24 19.67
C ASN A 295 -7.71 -12.13 20.59
N LEU A 296 -7.96 -13.45 20.59
CA LEU A 296 -7.17 -14.41 21.36
C LEU A 296 -5.68 -14.40 20.93
N SER A 297 -5.44 -14.35 19.63
CA SER A 297 -4.08 -14.28 19.09
C SER A 297 -3.39 -12.96 19.43
N ALA A 298 -4.10 -11.84 19.45
CA ALA A 298 -3.56 -10.53 19.79
C ALA A 298 -3.22 -10.43 21.28
N GLU A 299 -4.06 -11.00 22.17
CA GLU A 299 -3.75 -11.09 23.61
C GLU A 299 -2.50 -11.91 23.87
N ALA A 300 -2.37 -13.06 23.20
CA ALA A 300 -1.18 -13.90 23.31
C ALA A 300 0.07 -13.18 22.75
N GLY A 301 -0.07 -12.49 21.62
CA GLY A 301 0.99 -11.68 21.01
C GLY A 301 1.44 -10.53 21.93
N ARG A 302 0.50 -9.76 22.46
CA ARG A 302 0.77 -8.69 23.43
C ARG A 302 1.54 -9.21 24.64
N LYS A 303 1.09 -10.33 25.22
CA LYS A 303 1.77 -10.96 26.35
C LYS A 303 3.20 -11.36 25.99
N LYS A 304 3.40 -12.04 24.87
CA LYS A 304 4.72 -12.44 24.35
C LYS A 304 5.65 -11.23 24.17
N MET A 305 5.15 -10.13 23.61
CA MET A 305 5.95 -8.92 23.39
C MET A 305 6.35 -8.27 24.71
N ARG A 306 5.43 -8.18 25.66
CA ARG A 306 5.74 -7.66 27.02
C ARG A 306 6.77 -8.52 27.74
N GLU A 307 6.65 -9.85 27.67
CA GLU A 307 7.63 -10.78 28.24
C GLU A 307 9.02 -10.62 27.60
N THR A 308 9.07 -10.51 26.25
CA THR A 308 10.33 -10.29 25.51
C THR A 308 10.96 -8.95 25.90
N LEU A 309 10.18 -7.89 26.01
CA LEU A 309 10.65 -6.58 26.41
C LEU A 309 11.15 -6.56 27.86
N ALA A 310 10.44 -7.21 28.79
CA ALA A 310 10.87 -7.37 30.16
C ALA A 310 12.20 -8.14 30.24
N ALA A 311 12.32 -9.25 29.51
CA ALA A 311 13.57 -10.03 29.43
C ALA A 311 14.73 -9.20 28.86
N SER A 312 14.46 -8.31 27.87
CA SER A 312 15.49 -7.42 27.35
C SER A 312 16.00 -6.44 28.41
N LYS A 313 15.11 -5.95 29.28
CA LYS A 313 15.50 -5.08 30.39
C LYS A 313 16.36 -5.81 31.42
N VAL A 314 16.08 -7.10 31.71
CA VAL A 314 16.95 -7.94 32.56
C VAL A 314 18.34 -8.05 31.94
N VAL A 315 18.44 -8.40 30.66
CA VAL A 315 19.73 -8.49 29.95
C VAL A 315 20.54 -7.19 30.01
N VAL A 316 19.87 -6.03 29.83
CA VAL A 316 20.53 -4.72 29.94
C VAL A 316 20.93 -4.44 31.40
N GLY A 317 20.06 -4.79 32.37
CA GLY A 317 20.35 -4.67 33.80
C GLY A 317 21.61 -5.45 34.21
N GLU A 318 21.72 -6.70 33.78
CA GLU A 318 22.92 -7.55 34.03
C GLU A 318 24.19 -6.96 33.39
N TYR A 319 24.07 -6.48 32.18
CA TYR A 319 25.20 -5.82 31.51
C TYR A 319 25.66 -4.58 32.25
N VAL A 320 24.71 -3.72 32.69
CA VAL A 320 24.98 -2.52 33.46
C VAL A 320 25.56 -2.83 34.83
N GLU A 321 25.02 -3.84 35.53
CA GLU A 321 25.53 -4.33 36.80
C GLU A 321 27.02 -4.71 36.68
N LYS A 322 27.35 -5.51 35.68
CA LYS A 322 28.71 -6.06 35.48
C LYS A 322 29.71 -5.02 34.95
N TYR A 323 29.30 -4.23 33.98
CA TYR A 323 30.21 -3.41 33.16
C TYR A 323 30.00 -1.90 33.28
N GLY A 324 28.85 -1.41 33.79
CA GLY A 324 28.48 0.01 33.77
C GLY A 324 29.51 0.90 34.44
N LYS A 325 30.08 0.46 35.55
CA LYS A 325 31.14 1.18 36.29
C LYS A 325 32.44 1.44 35.50
N TYR A 326 32.69 0.69 34.44
CA TYR A 326 33.91 0.83 33.62
C TYR A 326 33.71 1.79 32.45
N TYR A 327 32.51 1.95 31.94
CA TYR A 327 32.24 2.74 30.74
C TYR A 327 31.76 4.16 31.05
N LEU A 328 31.09 4.35 32.18
CA LEU A 328 30.52 5.64 32.56
C LEU A 328 31.01 6.03 33.96
N THR A 329 31.91 7.01 34.03
CA THR A 329 32.49 7.51 35.27
C THR A 329 31.43 7.85 36.30
N HIS A 330 30.34 8.50 35.87
CA HIS A 330 29.21 8.85 36.72
C HIS A 330 28.47 7.64 37.32
N TRP A 331 28.38 6.54 36.59
CA TRP A 331 27.73 5.32 37.10
C TRP A 331 28.54 4.62 38.20
N ARG A 332 29.85 4.83 38.22
CA ARG A 332 30.68 4.34 39.31
C ARG A 332 30.29 4.95 40.66
N GLU A 333 29.91 6.23 40.66
CA GLU A 333 29.46 6.95 41.85
C GLU A 333 28.04 6.53 42.26
N LEU A 334 27.19 6.15 41.32
CA LEU A 334 25.82 5.74 41.57
C LEU A 334 25.70 4.28 42.05
N GLY A 335 26.79 3.49 41.99
CA GLY A 335 26.81 2.10 42.39
C GLY A 335 25.85 1.24 41.56
N ASN A 336 24.98 0.50 42.23
CA ASN A 336 24.03 -0.42 41.60
C ASN A 336 22.73 0.25 41.14
N ARG A 337 22.52 1.55 41.40
CA ARG A 337 21.27 2.26 41.06
C ARG A 337 20.87 2.16 39.57
N PRO A 338 21.79 2.30 38.60
CA PRO A 338 21.43 2.18 37.20
C PRO A 338 20.94 0.76 36.85
N ALA A 339 21.55 -0.30 37.35
CA ALA A 339 21.10 -1.66 37.15
C ALA A 339 19.71 -1.92 37.77
N LEU A 340 19.51 -1.44 39.02
CA LEU A 340 18.20 -1.51 39.68
C LEU A 340 17.07 -0.84 38.90
N GLN A 341 17.36 0.22 38.16
CA GLN A 341 16.37 0.86 37.30
C GLN A 341 15.88 -0.09 36.22
N PHE A 342 16.77 -0.75 35.48
CA PHE A 342 16.41 -1.70 34.43
C PHE A 342 15.65 -2.91 34.97
N TYR A 343 16.06 -3.47 36.15
CA TYR A 343 15.33 -4.56 36.78
C TYR A 343 13.91 -4.12 37.21
N ASN A 344 13.75 -2.92 37.79
CA ASN A 344 12.42 -2.40 38.11
C ASN A 344 11.56 -2.14 36.86
N GLU A 345 12.16 -1.69 35.75
CA GLU A 345 11.45 -1.56 34.47
C GLU A 345 10.96 -2.93 33.99
N ALA A 346 11.77 -4.00 34.10
CA ALA A 346 11.37 -5.36 33.72
C ALA A 346 10.14 -5.83 34.52
N ILE A 347 10.15 -5.62 35.85
CA ILE A 347 9.03 -5.95 36.74
C ILE A 347 7.78 -5.19 36.37
N THR A 348 7.92 -3.89 36.02
CA THR A 348 6.78 -3.04 35.66
C THR A 348 6.17 -3.43 34.32
N ILE A 349 6.98 -3.81 33.35
CA ILE A 349 6.52 -4.16 31.99
C ILE A 349 5.68 -5.43 31.99
N ALA A 350 6.13 -6.50 32.67
CA ALA A 350 5.44 -7.77 32.68
C ALA A 350 5.58 -8.45 34.05
N PRO A 351 4.85 -8.02 35.08
CA PRO A 351 5.01 -8.50 36.47
C PRO A 351 4.75 -10.01 36.62
N GLU A 352 3.93 -10.58 35.74
CA GLU A 352 3.62 -12.03 35.73
C GLU A 352 4.70 -12.90 35.06
N SER A 353 5.68 -12.29 34.39
CA SER A 353 6.68 -13.01 33.58
C SER A 353 7.79 -13.65 34.40
N GLU A 354 8.51 -14.62 33.79
CA GLU A 354 9.72 -15.20 34.38
C GLU A 354 10.82 -14.14 34.51
N ALA A 355 10.94 -13.25 33.55
CA ALA A 355 11.89 -12.14 33.58
C ALA A 355 11.67 -11.20 34.77
N ALA A 356 10.42 -10.93 35.15
CA ALA A 356 10.12 -10.14 36.36
C ALA A 356 10.56 -10.85 37.62
N ARG A 357 10.33 -12.16 37.74
CA ARG A 357 10.78 -12.96 38.91
C ARG A 357 12.30 -12.99 39.04
N GLU A 358 13.00 -13.06 37.90
CA GLU A 358 14.47 -12.97 37.85
C GLU A 358 14.94 -11.56 38.28
N ALA A 359 14.29 -10.51 37.77
CA ALA A 359 14.58 -9.13 38.15
C ALA A 359 14.33 -8.88 39.65
N GLU A 360 13.25 -9.41 40.23
CA GLU A 360 12.96 -9.32 41.68
C GLU A 360 14.08 -9.94 42.54
N LYS A 361 14.58 -11.11 42.15
CA LYS A 361 15.74 -11.75 42.84
C LYS A 361 16.96 -10.85 42.76
N LYS A 362 17.28 -10.30 41.57
CA LYS A 362 18.39 -9.38 41.37
C LYS A 362 18.26 -8.11 42.21
N VAL A 363 17.07 -7.55 42.28
CA VAL A 363 16.79 -6.36 43.12
C VAL A 363 17.04 -6.69 44.60
N ALA A 364 16.57 -7.86 45.08
CA ALA A 364 16.79 -8.28 46.45
C ALA A 364 18.29 -8.50 46.79
N GLU A 365 19.02 -9.18 45.89
CA GLU A 365 20.46 -9.41 46.02
C GLU A 365 21.25 -8.10 46.09
N LEU A 366 20.96 -7.15 45.20
CA LEU A 366 21.66 -5.87 45.12
C LEU A 366 21.32 -4.91 46.27
N ARG A 367 20.15 -5.05 46.89
CA ARG A 367 19.79 -4.29 48.11
C ARG A 367 20.47 -4.85 49.37
N ASN A 368 20.49 -6.20 49.51
CA ASN A 368 21.10 -6.82 50.65
C ASN A 368 22.64 -6.82 50.63
N GLY A 369 23.26 -6.72 49.45
CA GLY A 369 24.73 -6.60 49.30
C GLY A 369 25.29 -5.19 49.50
N ASN A 370 24.42 -4.19 49.75
CA ASN A 370 24.79 -2.81 50.07
C ASN A 370 24.71 -2.52 51.58
N GLU A 371 24.34 -3.51 52.43
CA GLU A 371 24.50 -3.50 53.87
C GLU A 371 25.86 -4.13 54.28
#